data_e43aebefb53a49b2530a5184c589d7c3
#
_entry.id   e43aebefb53a49b2530a5184c589d7c3
#
_cell.length_a   1.000
_cell.length_b   1.000
_cell.length_c   1.000
_cell.angle_alpha   90.00
_cell.angle_beta   90.00
_cell.angle_gamma   90.00
#
_symmetry.space_group_name_H-M   'P 1'
#
loop_
_entity.id
_entity.type
_entity.pdbx_description
1 polymer ?
#
loop_
_entity_poly.entity_id
_entity_poly.type
_entity_poly.pdbx_seq_one_letter_code
_entity_poly.pdbx_strand_id
1 'polypeptide(L)'
;MTIVLVHGNPETEAIWDDLVPHLRGYDVVRLSPPGFGSAIPSGFDCSTDAYRDWLAGELEKLAQPIDLVGHDWGGGHVMRIAMERPDLIRSWASDILGCFDAAYVWHDMAQAWQTADIGEQAVGQLVDMPSKARAQRYESLGMTSAIARKVAAGTNAGMGKAILALYRSAAQPAMRDLGTGLTRAAARPGLALIATEDSYCGGETLARRSAERAQASVAVLQGAGHWWMCQQPKQAADTIDAFLAKLK
;
A
#
# COMPACT_ATOMS: atom_id res chain seq x y z
N MET A 1 16.44 -5.63 -14.00
CA MET A 1 14.97 -5.40 -13.96
C MET A 1 14.68 -4.65 -12.68
N THR A 2 13.86 -3.60 -12.77
CA THR A 2 13.58 -2.71 -11.65
C THR A 2 12.30 -3.11 -10.95
N ILE A 3 12.36 -3.34 -9.63
CA ILE A 3 11.19 -3.47 -8.76
C ILE A 3 11.00 -2.13 -8.04
N VAL A 4 9.81 -1.57 -8.16
CA VAL A 4 9.42 -0.36 -7.43
C VAL A 4 8.48 -0.76 -6.29
N LEU A 5 8.84 -0.42 -5.07
CA LEU A 5 8.07 -0.70 -3.85
C LEU A 5 7.40 0.58 -3.36
N VAL A 6 6.09 0.54 -3.13
CA VAL A 6 5.30 1.67 -2.64
C VAL A 6 4.58 1.26 -1.35
N HIS A 7 4.91 1.93 -0.26
CA HIS A 7 4.30 1.66 1.05
C HIS A 7 3.02 2.47 1.27
N GLY A 8 2.31 2.18 2.34
CA GLY A 8 1.04 2.81 2.68
C GLY A 8 1.06 3.68 3.93
N ASN A 9 0.01 3.57 4.73
CA ASN A 9 -0.33 4.44 5.83
C ASN A 9 -0.57 3.63 7.13
N PRO A 10 -0.09 4.10 8.29
CA PRO A 10 0.79 5.25 8.57
C PRO A 10 2.27 4.84 8.63
N GLU A 11 2.92 4.76 7.49
CA GLU A 11 4.20 4.09 7.32
C GLU A 11 5.28 5.00 6.72
N THR A 12 6.44 4.41 6.53
CA THR A 12 7.55 4.95 5.75
C THR A 12 8.21 3.81 4.97
N GLU A 13 9.10 4.12 4.05
CA GLU A 13 9.84 3.11 3.26
C GLU A 13 10.58 2.06 4.12
N ALA A 14 10.75 2.34 5.41
CA ALA A 14 11.41 1.42 6.35
C ALA A 14 10.68 0.07 6.48
N ILE A 15 9.40 -0.02 6.15
CA ILE A 15 8.68 -1.30 6.16
C ILE A 15 9.31 -2.35 5.23
N TRP A 16 10.05 -1.92 4.23
CA TRP A 16 10.69 -2.77 3.24
C TRP A 16 12.07 -3.28 3.66
N ASP A 17 12.62 -2.82 4.81
CA ASP A 17 14.00 -3.11 5.21
C ASP A 17 14.28 -4.60 5.34
N ASP A 18 13.35 -5.38 5.88
CA ASP A 18 13.51 -6.82 6.05
C ASP A 18 13.22 -7.59 4.74
N LEU A 19 12.40 -7.06 3.83
CA LEU A 19 12.07 -7.70 2.54
C LEU A 19 13.18 -7.54 1.50
N VAL A 20 13.73 -6.34 1.34
CA VAL A 20 14.66 -5.99 0.26
C VAL A 20 15.89 -6.90 0.19
N PRO A 21 16.53 -7.32 1.30
CA PRO A 21 17.65 -8.24 1.25
C PRO A 21 17.37 -9.59 0.58
N HIS A 22 16.09 -9.95 0.45
CA HIS A 22 15.63 -11.20 -0.18
C HIS A 22 15.27 -11.02 -1.67
N LEU A 23 15.10 -9.80 -2.18
CA LEU A 23 14.82 -9.49 -3.59
C LEU A 23 16.13 -9.43 -4.39
N ARG A 24 16.85 -10.55 -4.47
CA ARG A 24 18.17 -10.60 -5.07
C ARG A 24 18.11 -10.59 -6.61
N GLY A 25 19.01 -9.85 -7.23
CA GLY A 25 19.09 -9.76 -8.70
C GLY A 25 18.18 -8.72 -9.33
N TYR A 26 17.48 -7.94 -8.50
CA TYR A 26 16.68 -6.80 -8.93
C TYR A 26 17.33 -5.48 -8.49
N ASP A 27 17.12 -4.45 -9.30
CA ASP A 27 17.31 -3.08 -8.90
C ASP A 27 16.05 -2.62 -8.16
N VAL A 28 16.16 -2.34 -6.84
CA VAL A 28 15.00 -2.05 -6.00
C VAL A 28 14.95 -0.56 -5.70
N VAL A 29 13.86 0.07 -6.12
CA VAL A 29 13.51 1.46 -5.82
C VAL A 29 12.40 1.47 -4.79
N ARG A 30 12.54 2.28 -3.74
CA ARG A 30 11.49 2.49 -2.72
C ARG A 30 10.96 3.88 -2.89
N LEU A 31 9.66 4.01 -3.04
CA LEU A 31 8.98 5.29 -3.15
C LEU A 31 8.16 5.56 -1.89
N SER A 32 8.35 6.76 -1.33
CA SER A 32 7.58 7.25 -0.18
C SER A 32 6.55 8.26 -0.65
N PRO A 33 5.24 7.94 -0.57
CA PRO A 33 4.19 8.87 -0.95
C PRO A 33 4.28 10.19 -0.17
N PRO A 34 3.97 11.35 -0.78
CA PRO A 34 3.97 12.64 -0.10
C PRO A 34 3.17 12.63 1.20
N GLY A 35 3.80 13.08 2.29
CA GLY A 35 3.25 13.02 3.64
C GLY A 35 3.59 11.74 4.42
N PHE A 36 3.99 10.66 3.74
CA PHE A 36 4.32 9.39 4.34
C PHE A 36 5.82 9.09 4.16
N GLY A 37 6.65 9.60 5.07
CA GLY A 37 8.11 9.48 4.98
C GLY A 37 8.78 10.51 4.05
N SER A 38 8.02 11.28 3.28
CA SER A 38 8.48 12.39 2.45
C SER A 38 7.67 13.67 2.71
N ALA A 39 8.19 14.82 2.28
CA ALA A 39 7.47 16.09 2.43
C ALA A 39 6.26 16.17 1.49
N ILE A 40 5.22 16.87 1.91
CA ILE A 40 4.07 17.20 1.06
C ILE A 40 4.46 18.40 0.15
N PRO A 41 4.49 18.24 -1.18
CA PRO A 41 4.76 19.36 -2.08
C PRO A 41 3.69 20.45 -1.98
N SER A 42 4.08 21.70 -2.29
CA SER A 42 3.13 22.82 -2.33
C SER A 42 2.03 22.54 -3.36
N GLY A 43 0.78 22.72 -2.97
CA GLY A 43 -0.40 22.46 -3.81
C GLY A 43 -0.81 20.99 -3.94
N PHE A 44 -0.11 20.07 -3.30
CA PHE A 44 -0.50 18.66 -3.28
C PHE A 44 -1.60 18.42 -2.24
N ASP A 45 -2.79 18.01 -2.67
CA ASP A 45 -3.98 17.92 -1.83
C ASP A 45 -4.13 16.58 -1.08
N CYS A 46 -3.23 15.64 -1.31
CA CYS A 46 -3.24 14.29 -0.72
C CYS A 46 -4.52 13.48 -1.03
N SER A 47 -5.21 13.77 -2.13
CA SER A 47 -6.34 12.96 -2.60
C SER A 47 -5.86 11.68 -3.31
N THR A 48 -6.75 10.71 -3.47
CA THR A 48 -6.47 9.48 -4.24
C THR A 48 -5.99 9.78 -5.66
N ASP A 49 -6.50 10.83 -6.29
CA ASP A 49 -6.09 11.25 -7.63
C ASP A 49 -4.70 11.88 -7.63
N ALA A 50 -4.41 12.75 -6.64
CA ALA A 50 -3.08 13.34 -6.50
C ALA A 50 -2.00 12.27 -6.30
N TYR A 51 -2.25 11.26 -5.50
CA TYR A 51 -1.30 10.15 -5.32
C TYR A 51 -1.12 9.30 -6.57
N ARG A 52 -2.18 9.07 -7.35
CA ARG A 52 -2.05 8.42 -8.66
C ARG A 52 -1.14 9.22 -9.59
N ASP A 53 -1.37 10.53 -9.69
CA ASP A 53 -0.61 11.42 -10.57
C ASP A 53 0.85 11.55 -10.10
N TRP A 54 1.07 11.62 -8.79
CA TRP A 54 2.40 11.58 -8.21
C TRP A 54 3.13 10.28 -8.59
N LEU A 55 2.50 9.12 -8.38
CA LEU A 55 3.14 7.84 -8.68
C LEU A 55 3.44 7.70 -10.18
N ALA A 56 2.51 8.11 -11.05
CA ALA A 56 2.76 8.14 -12.49
C ALA A 56 4.00 8.98 -12.83
N GLY A 57 4.11 10.19 -12.27
CA GLY A 57 5.24 11.08 -12.48
C GLY A 57 6.57 10.54 -11.93
N GLU A 58 6.56 9.75 -10.83
CA GLU A 58 7.77 9.07 -10.35
C GLU A 58 8.18 7.92 -11.28
N LEU A 59 7.22 7.13 -11.76
CA LEU A 59 7.51 6.02 -12.68
C LEU A 59 8.04 6.50 -14.04
N GLU A 60 7.57 7.64 -14.53
CA GLU A 60 8.07 8.26 -15.79
C GLU A 60 9.56 8.65 -15.75
N LYS A 61 10.11 8.84 -14.54
CA LYS A 61 11.54 9.16 -14.34
C LYS A 61 12.44 7.92 -14.37
N LEU A 62 11.86 6.74 -14.26
CA LEU A 62 12.60 5.47 -14.13
C LEU A 62 12.74 4.75 -15.47
N ALA A 63 13.84 3.98 -15.59
CA ALA A 63 14.05 3.14 -16.76
C ALA A 63 13.10 1.94 -16.77
N GLN A 64 12.47 1.69 -17.90
CA GLN A 64 11.62 0.53 -18.14
C GLN A 64 12.47 -0.73 -18.43
N PRO A 65 11.98 -1.95 -18.17
CA PRO A 65 10.64 -2.28 -17.62
C PRO A 65 10.59 -2.21 -16.08
N ILE A 66 9.44 -1.83 -15.53
CA ILE A 66 9.17 -1.71 -14.09
C ILE A 66 8.16 -2.78 -13.64
N ASP A 67 8.49 -3.49 -12.58
CA ASP A 67 7.56 -4.30 -11.80
C ASP A 67 7.16 -3.53 -10.54
N LEU A 68 5.87 -3.22 -10.41
CA LEU A 68 5.37 -2.32 -9.39
C LEU A 68 4.69 -3.10 -8.26
N VAL A 69 5.17 -2.95 -7.02
CA VAL A 69 4.66 -3.66 -5.84
C VAL A 69 4.19 -2.66 -4.80
N GLY A 70 2.96 -2.80 -4.34
CA GLY A 70 2.38 -1.92 -3.34
C GLY A 70 1.82 -2.65 -2.13
N HIS A 71 1.91 -1.98 -0.99
CA HIS A 71 1.32 -2.38 0.27
C HIS A 71 0.37 -1.31 0.78
N ASP A 72 -0.77 -1.73 1.37
CA ASP A 72 -1.79 -0.83 1.91
C ASP A 72 -2.17 0.28 0.90
N TRP A 73 -2.20 1.55 1.26
CA TRP A 73 -2.45 2.63 0.30
C TRP A 73 -1.48 2.67 -0.87
N GLY A 74 -0.22 2.26 -0.66
CA GLY A 74 0.71 2.04 -1.77
C GLY A 74 0.18 1.01 -2.77
N GLY A 75 -0.44 -0.07 -2.29
CA GLY A 75 -1.16 -1.04 -3.11
C GLY A 75 -2.34 -0.42 -3.84
N GLY A 76 -3.07 0.51 -3.20
CA GLY A 76 -4.14 1.28 -3.83
C GLY A 76 -3.65 2.16 -4.98
N HIS A 77 -2.53 2.85 -4.78
CA HIS A 77 -1.90 3.67 -5.82
C HIS A 77 -1.39 2.80 -6.98
N VAL A 78 -0.80 1.64 -6.67
CA VAL A 78 -0.40 0.64 -7.68
C VAL A 78 -1.59 0.19 -8.52
N MET A 79 -2.72 -0.13 -7.90
CA MET A 79 -3.93 -0.50 -8.63
C MET A 79 -4.42 0.62 -9.55
N ARG A 80 -4.34 1.89 -9.12
CA ARG A 80 -4.68 3.04 -9.97
C ARG A 80 -3.76 3.13 -11.20
N ILE A 81 -2.46 2.91 -11.04
CA ILE A 81 -1.52 2.83 -12.17
C ILE A 81 -1.87 1.65 -13.09
N ALA A 82 -2.11 0.47 -12.54
CA ALA A 82 -2.48 -0.71 -13.34
C ALA A 82 -3.75 -0.51 -14.17
N MET A 83 -4.73 0.22 -13.64
CA MET A 83 -6.00 0.51 -14.33
C MET A 83 -5.92 1.67 -15.33
N GLU A 84 -5.09 2.68 -15.09
CA GLU A 84 -5.17 3.97 -15.80
C GLU A 84 -3.90 4.31 -16.59
N ARG A 85 -2.74 3.78 -16.18
CA ARG A 85 -1.42 3.99 -16.82
C ARG A 85 -0.64 2.67 -16.95
N PRO A 86 -1.25 1.60 -17.52
CA PRO A 86 -0.56 0.32 -17.70
C PRO A 86 0.69 0.43 -18.59
N ASP A 87 0.80 1.50 -19.37
CA ASP A 87 1.97 1.83 -20.20
C ASP A 87 3.25 2.00 -19.37
N LEU A 88 3.15 2.40 -18.11
CA LEU A 88 4.29 2.68 -17.22
C LEU A 88 4.87 1.44 -16.54
N ILE A 89 4.22 0.30 -16.64
CA ILE A 89 4.61 -0.89 -15.87
C ILE A 89 4.62 -2.16 -16.74
N ARG A 90 5.47 -3.11 -16.37
CA ARG A 90 5.47 -4.47 -16.93
C ARG A 90 4.47 -5.37 -16.21
N SER A 91 4.43 -5.27 -14.89
CA SER A 91 3.55 -6.05 -14.01
C SER A 91 3.26 -5.29 -12.72
N TRP A 92 2.29 -5.79 -11.96
CA TRP A 92 1.94 -5.22 -10.67
C TRP A 92 1.67 -6.30 -9.62
N ALA A 93 1.89 -5.95 -8.34
CA ALA A 93 1.46 -6.72 -7.19
C ALA A 93 0.84 -5.80 -6.13
N SER A 94 -0.26 -6.21 -5.51
CA SER A 94 -0.94 -5.45 -4.47
C SER A 94 -1.63 -6.39 -3.49
N ASP A 95 -1.68 -5.99 -2.22
CA ASP A 95 -2.32 -6.74 -1.14
C ASP A 95 -3.69 -6.21 -0.73
N ILE A 96 -4.13 -5.09 -1.30
CA ILE A 96 -5.40 -4.47 -0.91
C ILE A 96 -6.55 -4.67 -1.90
N LEU A 97 -6.50 -5.67 -2.76
CA LEU A 97 -7.52 -5.87 -3.79
C LEU A 97 -8.94 -5.99 -3.19
N GLY A 98 -9.07 -6.50 -1.97
CA GLY A 98 -10.35 -6.60 -1.29
C GLY A 98 -11.04 -5.25 -1.07
N CYS A 99 -10.28 -4.16 -0.94
CA CYS A 99 -10.82 -2.81 -0.78
C CYS A 99 -11.56 -2.30 -2.04
N PHE A 100 -11.27 -2.88 -3.22
CA PHE A 100 -11.94 -2.56 -4.49
C PHE A 100 -13.21 -3.38 -4.74
N ASP A 101 -13.58 -4.27 -3.82
CA ASP A 101 -14.84 -5.00 -3.91
C ASP A 101 -16.02 -4.11 -3.50
N ALA A 102 -17.14 -4.25 -4.19
CA ALA A 102 -18.34 -3.45 -3.90
C ALA A 102 -18.93 -3.69 -2.50
N ALA A 103 -18.60 -4.83 -1.87
CA ALA A 103 -19.03 -5.17 -0.53
C ALA A 103 -18.02 -4.73 0.56
N TYR A 104 -16.91 -4.09 0.19
CA TYR A 104 -15.94 -3.62 1.15
C TYR A 104 -16.51 -2.53 2.08
N VAL A 105 -16.29 -2.73 3.36
CA VAL A 105 -16.61 -1.75 4.40
C VAL A 105 -15.31 -1.33 5.07
N TRP A 106 -15.10 -0.02 5.17
CA TRP A 106 -13.94 0.53 5.85
C TRP A 106 -13.88 0.07 7.32
N HIS A 107 -12.70 -0.31 7.78
CA HIS A 107 -12.46 -0.63 9.18
C HIS A 107 -12.65 0.59 10.09
N ASP A 108 -12.88 0.38 11.39
CA ASP A 108 -13.28 1.42 12.34
C ASP A 108 -12.34 2.64 12.35
N MET A 109 -11.01 2.41 12.29
CA MET A 109 -10.04 3.49 12.28
C MET A 109 -10.16 4.35 11.01
N ALA A 110 -10.38 3.73 9.84
CA ALA A 110 -10.60 4.45 8.59
C ALA A 110 -11.90 5.29 8.67
N GLN A 111 -12.96 4.73 9.20
CA GLN A 111 -14.23 5.46 9.42
C GLN A 111 -14.03 6.64 10.36
N ALA A 112 -13.23 6.48 11.42
CA ALA A 112 -12.88 7.57 12.31
C ALA A 112 -12.14 8.69 11.57
N TRP A 113 -11.13 8.36 10.75
CA TRP A 113 -10.39 9.36 9.96
C TRP A 113 -11.24 10.07 8.89
N GLN A 114 -12.26 9.41 8.38
CA GLN A 114 -13.20 9.99 7.42
C GLN A 114 -14.17 10.98 8.07
N THR A 115 -14.46 10.82 9.37
CA THR A 115 -15.43 11.62 10.10
C THR A 115 -14.77 12.92 10.58
N ALA A 116 -15.42 14.06 10.27
CA ALA A 116 -14.96 15.37 10.74
C ALA A 116 -14.91 15.43 12.27
N ASP A 117 -13.97 16.17 12.83
CA ASP A 117 -13.65 16.33 14.25
C ASP A 117 -13.11 15.04 14.90
N ILE A 118 -13.71 13.88 14.66
CA ILE A 118 -13.23 12.59 15.19
C ILE A 118 -11.90 12.23 14.52
N GLY A 119 -11.77 12.44 13.23
CA GLY A 119 -10.55 12.19 12.47
C GLY A 119 -9.39 13.06 12.95
N GLU A 120 -9.63 14.34 13.17
CA GLU A 120 -8.63 15.29 13.71
C GLU A 120 -8.14 14.83 15.09
N GLN A 121 -9.05 14.40 15.96
CA GLN A 121 -8.70 13.90 17.30
C GLN A 121 -7.89 12.60 17.20
N ALA A 122 -8.31 11.64 16.37
CA ALA A 122 -7.63 10.36 16.21
C ALA A 122 -6.21 10.53 15.64
N VAL A 123 -6.06 11.40 14.64
CA VAL A 123 -4.76 11.74 14.06
C VAL A 123 -3.89 12.52 15.06
N GLY A 124 -4.47 13.47 15.81
CA GLY A 124 -3.76 14.18 16.87
C GLY A 124 -3.18 13.22 17.90
N GLN A 125 -3.97 12.26 18.37
CA GLN A 125 -3.49 11.24 19.30
C GLN A 125 -2.34 10.39 18.72
N LEU A 126 -2.38 10.07 17.42
CA LEU A 126 -1.29 9.34 16.76
C LEU A 126 -0.02 10.18 16.66
N VAL A 127 -0.14 11.44 16.27
CA VAL A 127 0.99 12.36 16.05
C VAL A 127 1.64 12.78 17.38
N ASP A 128 0.82 13.08 18.39
CA ASP A 128 1.27 13.54 19.70
C ASP A 128 1.78 12.41 20.60
N MET A 129 1.48 11.15 20.23
CA MET A 129 1.99 9.99 20.96
C MET A 129 3.53 10.01 21.01
N PRO A 130 4.17 9.83 22.18
CA PRO A 130 5.63 9.72 22.25
C PRO A 130 6.15 8.62 21.31
N SER A 131 7.22 8.91 20.55
CA SER A 131 7.75 8.01 19.51
C SER A 131 8.02 6.59 20.04
N LYS A 132 8.49 6.45 21.28
CA LYS A 132 8.70 5.15 21.93
C LYS A 132 7.38 4.36 22.09
N ALA A 133 6.32 5.00 22.56
CA ALA A 133 5.02 4.37 22.75
C ALA A 133 4.40 3.98 21.38
N ARG A 134 4.56 4.85 20.38
CA ARG A 134 4.13 4.57 19.00
C ARG A 134 4.88 3.38 18.41
N ALA A 135 6.20 3.28 18.60
CA ALA A 135 6.97 2.12 18.18
C ALA A 135 6.47 0.84 18.85
N GLN A 136 6.24 0.85 20.17
CA GLN A 136 5.68 -0.31 20.87
C GLN A 136 4.32 -0.75 20.32
N ARG A 137 3.46 0.22 19.95
CA ARG A 137 2.18 -0.07 19.30
C ARG A 137 2.39 -0.77 17.95
N TYR A 138 3.30 -0.27 17.11
CA TYR A 138 3.59 -0.92 15.82
C TYR A 138 4.20 -2.32 16.00
N GLU A 139 5.06 -2.52 17.00
CA GLU A 139 5.58 -3.84 17.36
C GLU A 139 4.45 -4.81 17.75
N SER A 140 3.49 -4.36 18.56
CA SER A 140 2.34 -5.19 18.97
C SER A 140 1.40 -5.56 17.80
N LEU A 141 1.47 -4.81 16.70
CA LEU A 141 0.71 -5.04 15.48
C LEU A 141 1.49 -5.85 14.43
N GLY A 142 2.75 -6.22 14.71
CA GLY A 142 3.52 -7.16 13.88
C GLY A 142 4.70 -6.58 13.11
N MET A 143 5.07 -5.31 13.31
CA MET A 143 6.35 -4.80 12.81
C MET A 143 7.51 -5.31 13.67
N THR A 144 8.68 -5.52 13.05
CA THR A 144 9.91 -5.75 13.84
C THR A 144 10.29 -4.50 14.62
N SER A 145 10.96 -4.66 15.78
CA SER A 145 11.34 -3.53 16.65
C SER A 145 12.20 -2.48 15.92
N ALA A 146 13.04 -2.91 14.98
CA ALA A 146 13.88 -2.00 14.20
C ALA A 146 13.04 -1.13 13.25
N ILE A 147 12.12 -1.74 12.51
CA ILE A 147 11.20 -1.08 11.59
C ILE A 147 10.22 -0.19 12.35
N ALA A 148 9.61 -0.69 13.41
CA ALA A 148 8.66 0.05 14.23
C ALA A 148 9.24 1.37 14.76
N ARG A 149 10.51 1.38 15.19
CA ARG A 149 11.20 2.62 15.61
C ARG A 149 11.38 3.60 14.45
N LYS A 150 11.75 3.13 13.26
CA LYS A 150 11.95 4.00 12.08
C LYS A 150 10.61 4.61 11.62
N VAL A 151 9.57 3.79 11.52
CA VAL A 151 8.21 4.24 11.17
C VAL A 151 7.69 5.24 12.20
N ALA A 152 7.83 4.93 13.50
CA ALA A 152 7.42 5.83 14.58
C ALA A 152 8.16 7.18 14.55
N ALA A 153 9.43 7.20 14.18
CA ALA A 153 10.19 8.44 14.03
C ALA A 153 9.74 9.29 12.82
N GLY A 154 9.20 8.66 11.79
CA GLY A 154 8.68 9.34 10.59
C GLY A 154 7.30 9.96 10.75
N THR A 155 6.56 9.62 11.82
CA THR A 155 5.21 10.15 12.05
C THR A 155 5.27 11.62 12.50
N ASN A 156 4.55 12.50 11.80
CA ASN A 156 4.54 13.95 12.04
C ASN A 156 3.20 14.57 11.61
N ALA A 157 3.04 15.89 11.83
CA ALA A 157 1.81 16.61 11.48
C ALA A 157 1.48 16.58 9.97
N GLY A 158 2.50 16.49 9.09
CA GLY A 158 2.29 16.31 7.65
C GLY A 158 1.63 14.98 7.35
N MET A 159 2.11 13.89 7.96
CA MET A 159 1.47 12.58 7.85
C MET A 159 0.02 12.62 8.33
N GLY A 160 -0.26 13.31 9.44
CA GLY A 160 -1.61 13.50 9.94
C GLY A 160 -2.55 14.16 8.92
N LYS A 161 -2.09 15.23 8.27
CA LYS A 161 -2.86 15.87 7.19
C LYS A 161 -3.10 14.94 6.01
N ALA A 162 -2.06 14.21 5.59
CA ALA A 162 -2.14 13.27 4.48
C ALA A 162 -3.15 12.15 4.76
N ILE A 163 -3.15 11.58 5.98
CA ILE A 163 -4.14 10.58 6.41
C ILE A 163 -5.56 11.09 6.21
N LEU A 164 -5.89 12.24 6.79
CA LEU A 164 -7.25 12.78 6.73
C LEU A 164 -7.70 13.05 5.29
N ALA A 165 -6.87 13.69 4.49
CA ALA A 165 -7.19 14.03 3.11
C ALA A 165 -7.40 12.76 2.26
N LEU A 166 -6.48 11.79 2.36
CA LEU A 166 -6.53 10.54 1.62
C LEU A 166 -7.79 9.74 1.96
N TYR A 167 -8.04 9.48 3.24
CA TYR A 167 -9.19 8.68 3.65
C TYR A 167 -10.53 9.36 3.35
N ARG A 168 -10.62 10.68 3.45
CA ARG A 168 -11.83 11.44 3.09
C ARG A 168 -12.09 11.42 1.60
N SER A 169 -11.04 11.52 0.78
CA SER A 169 -11.17 11.41 -0.68
C SER A 169 -11.61 10.02 -1.15
N ALA A 170 -11.38 9.00 -0.33
CA ALA A 170 -11.74 7.60 -0.60
C ALA A 170 -12.96 7.12 0.19
N ALA A 171 -13.65 8.00 0.92
CA ALA A 171 -14.86 7.63 1.63
C ALA A 171 -15.92 7.10 0.64
N GLN A 172 -16.74 6.12 1.09
CA GLN A 172 -17.76 5.57 0.21
C GLN A 172 -18.74 6.68 -0.25
N PRO A 173 -19.14 6.69 -1.54
CA PRO A 173 -18.97 5.63 -2.54
C PRO A 173 -17.67 5.66 -3.35
N ALA A 174 -16.77 6.65 -3.14
CA ALA A 174 -15.60 6.86 -4.01
C ALA A 174 -14.73 5.60 -4.15
N MET A 175 -14.44 4.89 -3.06
CA MET A 175 -13.63 3.65 -3.14
C MET A 175 -14.31 2.56 -3.95
N ARG A 176 -15.61 2.36 -3.77
CA ARG A 176 -16.40 1.42 -4.58
C ARG A 176 -16.40 1.80 -6.05
N ASP A 177 -16.51 3.10 -6.35
CA ASP A 177 -16.55 3.60 -7.73
C ASP A 177 -15.18 3.40 -8.42
N LEU A 178 -14.06 3.56 -7.71
CA LEU A 178 -12.73 3.16 -8.19
C LEU A 178 -12.70 1.67 -8.55
N GLY A 179 -13.32 0.81 -7.73
CA GLY A 179 -13.41 -0.62 -7.97
C GLY A 179 -14.16 -1.00 -9.25
N THR A 180 -15.00 -0.13 -9.82
CA THR A 180 -15.68 -0.41 -11.11
C THR A 180 -14.69 -0.57 -12.27
N GLY A 181 -13.54 0.11 -12.20
CA GLY A 181 -12.48 0.05 -13.21
C GLY A 181 -11.55 -1.16 -13.12
N LEU A 182 -11.70 -2.04 -12.15
CA LEU A 182 -10.72 -3.06 -11.79
C LEU A 182 -10.38 -4.04 -12.94
N THR A 183 -11.31 -4.31 -13.86
CA THR A 183 -11.06 -5.12 -15.04
C THR A 183 -9.98 -4.57 -15.98
N ARG A 184 -9.73 -3.25 -15.93
CA ARG A 184 -8.67 -2.61 -16.75
C ARG A 184 -7.26 -2.99 -16.28
N ALA A 185 -7.10 -3.40 -15.01
CA ALA A 185 -5.82 -3.86 -14.50
C ALA A 185 -5.29 -5.12 -15.19
N ALA A 186 -6.18 -5.89 -15.85
CA ALA A 186 -5.82 -7.05 -16.68
C ALA A 186 -4.96 -6.70 -17.91
N ALA A 187 -4.78 -5.42 -18.24
CA ALA A 187 -3.86 -4.98 -19.29
C ALA A 187 -2.39 -5.34 -19.01
N ARG A 188 -2.04 -5.62 -17.75
CA ARG A 188 -0.72 -6.10 -17.32
C ARG A 188 -0.86 -7.29 -16.39
N PRO A 189 0.08 -8.25 -16.42
CA PRO A 189 0.10 -9.32 -15.43
C PRO A 189 0.07 -8.81 -14.01
N GLY A 190 -0.82 -9.35 -13.20
CA GLY A 190 -1.04 -8.93 -11.83
C GLY A 190 -0.91 -10.05 -10.81
N LEU A 191 -0.52 -9.69 -9.59
CA LEU A 191 -0.46 -10.55 -8.42
C LEU A 191 -1.25 -9.94 -7.26
N ALA A 192 -2.30 -10.64 -6.82
CA ALA A 192 -2.96 -10.36 -5.55
C ALA A 192 -2.23 -11.11 -4.42
N LEU A 193 -1.61 -10.38 -3.51
CA LEU A 193 -1.05 -10.92 -2.28
C LEU A 193 -2.14 -10.91 -1.20
N ILE A 194 -2.39 -12.05 -0.56
CA ILE A 194 -3.41 -12.18 0.48
C ILE A 194 -2.72 -12.62 1.77
N ALA A 195 -2.62 -11.72 2.74
CA ALA A 195 -2.19 -12.02 4.09
C ALA A 195 -3.43 -12.45 4.90
N THR A 196 -3.46 -13.70 5.39
CA THR A 196 -4.70 -14.30 5.93
C THR A 196 -5.16 -13.70 7.25
N GLU A 197 -4.25 -13.04 7.98
CA GLU A 197 -4.55 -12.38 9.27
C GLU A 197 -4.67 -10.85 9.14
N ASP A 198 -4.67 -10.32 7.90
CA ASP A 198 -4.94 -8.91 7.65
C ASP A 198 -6.45 -8.64 7.73
N SER A 199 -6.86 -7.87 8.72
CA SER A 199 -8.25 -7.47 8.94
C SER A 199 -8.64 -6.14 8.30
N TYR A 200 -7.69 -5.42 7.68
CA TYR A 200 -7.94 -4.07 7.14
C TYR A 200 -8.45 -4.09 5.69
N CYS A 201 -8.03 -5.08 4.91
CA CYS A 201 -8.23 -5.08 3.45
C CYS A 201 -9.41 -5.94 2.98
N GLY A 202 -10.43 -6.17 3.82
CA GLY A 202 -11.67 -6.87 3.44
C GLY A 202 -11.57 -8.39 3.44
N GLY A 203 -10.42 -8.95 3.79
CA GLY A 203 -10.19 -10.40 3.92
C GLY A 203 -10.12 -11.16 2.60
N GLU A 204 -9.83 -12.45 2.69
CA GLU A 204 -9.52 -13.31 1.54
C GLU A 204 -10.66 -13.40 0.52
N THR A 205 -11.91 -13.46 0.98
CA THR A 205 -13.06 -13.60 0.06
C THR A 205 -13.20 -12.41 -0.89
N LEU A 206 -13.11 -11.17 -0.37
CA LEU A 206 -13.22 -9.97 -1.20
C LEU A 206 -11.99 -9.82 -2.09
N ALA A 207 -10.79 -10.12 -1.56
CA ALA A 207 -9.54 -10.08 -2.31
C ALA A 207 -9.57 -11.05 -3.51
N ARG A 208 -10.05 -12.29 -3.34
CA ARG A 208 -10.17 -13.26 -4.44
C ARG A 208 -11.17 -12.81 -5.51
N ARG A 209 -12.34 -12.29 -5.13
CA ARG A 209 -13.32 -11.76 -6.11
C ARG A 209 -12.73 -10.61 -6.92
N SER A 210 -12.03 -9.72 -6.26
CA SER A 210 -11.37 -8.59 -6.93
C SER A 210 -10.20 -9.05 -7.81
N ALA A 211 -9.42 -10.04 -7.36
CA ALA A 211 -8.35 -10.64 -8.16
C ALA A 211 -8.90 -11.32 -9.44
N GLU A 212 -10.01 -12.02 -9.34
CA GLU A 212 -10.69 -12.62 -10.52
C GLU A 212 -11.10 -11.54 -11.53
N ARG A 213 -11.70 -10.43 -11.05
CA ARG A 213 -12.07 -9.29 -11.91
C ARG A 213 -10.86 -8.63 -12.57
N ALA A 214 -9.74 -8.53 -11.87
CA ALA A 214 -8.47 -8.01 -12.38
C ALA A 214 -7.69 -9.03 -13.22
N GLN A 215 -8.17 -10.28 -13.36
CA GLN A 215 -7.46 -11.40 -13.97
C GLN A 215 -6.06 -11.61 -13.38
N ALA A 216 -5.92 -11.38 -12.09
CA ALA A 216 -4.65 -11.48 -11.37
C ALA A 216 -4.40 -12.91 -10.86
N SER A 217 -3.13 -13.31 -10.83
CA SER A 217 -2.69 -14.45 -10.04
C SER A 217 -2.94 -14.17 -8.54
N VAL A 218 -3.17 -15.21 -7.76
CA VAL A 218 -3.35 -15.10 -6.31
C VAL A 218 -2.23 -15.84 -5.62
N ALA A 219 -1.63 -15.21 -4.62
CA ALA A 219 -0.73 -15.85 -3.67
C ALA A 219 -1.18 -15.56 -2.24
N VAL A 220 -1.19 -16.59 -1.41
CA VAL A 220 -1.63 -16.53 -0.01
C VAL A 220 -0.43 -16.62 0.90
N LEU A 221 -0.26 -15.64 1.77
CA LEU A 221 0.71 -15.61 2.86
C LEU A 221 0.00 -16.06 4.14
N GLN A 222 0.03 -17.37 4.35
CA GLN A 222 -0.70 -17.99 5.46
C GLN A 222 -0.13 -17.56 6.81
N GLY A 223 -0.99 -17.09 7.73
CA GLY A 223 -0.61 -16.62 9.06
C GLY A 223 0.10 -15.27 9.07
N ALA A 224 0.21 -14.60 7.92
CA ALA A 224 0.72 -13.24 7.87
C ALA A 224 -0.40 -12.23 8.15
N GLY A 225 -0.09 -11.23 8.94
CA GLY A 225 -0.94 -10.06 9.16
C GLY A 225 -0.62 -8.93 8.19
N HIS A 226 -1.10 -7.73 8.50
CA HIS A 226 -0.99 -6.56 7.64
C HIS A 226 0.46 -6.28 7.20
N TRP A 227 1.42 -6.28 8.10
CA TRP A 227 2.85 -6.06 7.77
C TRP A 227 3.56 -7.38 7.43
N TRP A 228 3.03 -8.10 6.43
CA TRP A 228 3.57 -9.39 5.96
C TRP A 228 5.06 -9.29 5.56
N MET A 229 5.51 -8.14 5.05
CA MET A 229 6.90 -7.90 4.66
C MET A 229 7.86 -7.85 5.85
N CYS A 230 7.35 -7.57 7.06
CA CYS A 230 8.10 -7.63 8.31
C CYS A 230 8.02 -9.01 8.97
N GLN A 231 6.88 -9.69 8.83
CA GLN A 231 6.59 -10.95 9.51
C GLN A 231 7.13 -12.17 8.76
N GLN A 232 7.03 -12.15 7.42
CA GLN A 232 7.43 -13.26 6.55
C GLN A 232 8.26 -12.75 5.35
N PRO A 233 9.34 -11.98 5.57
CA PRO A 233 10.04 -11.27 4.49
C PRO A 233 10.58 -12.20 3.40
N LYS A 234 11.15 -13.33 3.79
CA LYS A 234 11.68 -14.30 2.82
C LYS A 234 10.57 -14.95 2.00
N GLN A 235 9.49 -15.40 2.63
CA GLN A 235 8.38 -16.02 1.92
C GLN A 235 7.70 -15.06 0.97
N ALA A 236 7.53 -13.80 1.39
CA ALA A 236 6.98 -12.75 0.56
C ALA A 236 7.87 -12.46 -0.67
N ALA A 237 9.18 -12.35 -0.46
CA ALA A 237 10.13 -12.16 -1.56
C ALA A 237 10.12 -13.36 -2.53
N ASP A 238 10.17 -14.59 -2.03
CA ASP A 238 10.10 -15.82 -2.85
C ASP A 238 8.78 -15.84 -3.67
N THR A 239 7.69 -15.38 -3.09
CA THR A 239 6.37 -15.31 -3.76
C THR A 239 6.37 -14.29 -4.91
N ILE A 240 6.93 -13.10 -4.67
CA ILE A 240 7.07 -12.06 -5.69
C ILE A 240 8.00 -12.55 -6.81
N ASP A 241 9.16 -13.13 -6.46
CA ASP A 241 10.11 -13.66 -7.45
C ASP A 241 9.51 -14.77 -8.30
N ALA A 242 8.78 -15.70 -7.69
CA ALA A 242 8.09 -16.77 -8.41
C ALA A 242 7.02 -16.26 -9.40
N PHE A 243 6.35 -15.15 -9.08
CA PHE A 243 5.44 -14.48 -10.01
C PHE A 243 6.23 -13.82 -11.15
N LEU A 244 7.25 -13.03 -10.86
CA LEU A 244 8.03 -12.30 -11.86
C LEU A 244 8.81 -13.23 -12.80
N ALA A 245 9.23 -14.39 -12.29
CA ALA A 245 9.93 -15.39 -13.09
C ALA A 245 9.07 -15.98 -14.22
N LYS A 246 7.75 -16.00 -14.07
CA LYS A 246 6.81 -16.45 -15.11
C LYS A 246 6.60 -15.43 -16.23
N LEU A 247 7.09 -14.21 -16.07
CA LEU A 247 6.96 -13.11 -17.02
C LEU A 247 8.20 -12.94 -17.92
N LYS A 248 9.23 -13.75 -17.68
CA LYS A 248 10.47 -13.82 -18.48
C LYS A 248 10.26 -14.65 -19.78
#